data_b1289417550e56c0b92811e35f2dd71b
#
_entry.id   b1289417550e56c0b92811e35f2dd71b
#
_cell.length_a   1.000
_cell.length_b   1.000
_cell.length_c   1.000
_cell.angle_alpha   90.00
_cell.angle_beta   90.00
_cell.angle_gamma   90.00
#
_symmetry.space_group_name_H-M   'P 1'
#
loop_
_entity.id
_entity.type
_entity.pdbx_description
1 polymer ?
#
loop_
_entity_poly.entity_id
_entity_poly.type
_entity_poly.pdbx_seq_one_letter_code
_entity_poly.pdbx_strand_id
1 'polypeptide(L)'
;MPEQKQRVESVKRKLNAIASEFKGKNVLLVDDSIVRGTTSKQIIDMAREAGAKKVYMASAAPPVKYPNVYGIDMPASNEFAADGRTEEEISLLIGADKLIYQDLIDLISSVKDKDSSIIDFDSSCFNGKYVTGGVTDEYLKELDDLRNNAAKNKDLPDVNDDVMVY
;
A
#
# COMPACT_ATOMS: atom_id res chain seq x y z
N MET A 1 11.17 -17.15 -8.58
CA MET A 1 11.42 -16.49 -7.30
C MET A 1 10.53 -17.13 -6.23
N PRO A 2 11.11 -17.88 -5.26
CA PRO A 2 10.32 -18.64 -4.26
C PRO A 2 9.53 -17.73 -3.31
N GLU A 3 10.09 -16.60 -2.91
CA GLU A 3 9.48 -15.71 -1.92
C GLU A 3 8.16 -15.05 -2.37
N GLN A 4 8.05 -14.72 -3.65
CA GLN A 4 6.83 -14.11 -4.17
C GLN A 4 5.67 -15.12 -4.21
N LYS A 5 5.96 -16.39 -4.52
CA LYS A 5 4.98 -17.49 -4.42
C LYS A 5 4.56 -17.73 -2.96
N GLN A 6 5.50 -17.71 -2.02
CA GLN A 6 5.21 -17.89 -0.60
C GLN A 6 4.38 -16.75 -0.01
N ARG A 7 4.62 -15.49 -0.44
CA ARG A 7 3.80 -14.33 -0.05
C ARG A 7 2.38 -14.45 -0.61
N VAL A 8 2.23 -14.82 -1.85
CA VAL A 8 0.91 -15.05 -2.48
C VAL A 8 0.15 -16.17 -1.77
N GLU A 9 0.80 -17.29 -1.46
CA GLU A 9 0.18 -18.39 -0.71
C GLU A 9 -0.15 -17.99 0.74
N SER A 10 0.67 -17.16 1.38
CA SER A 10 0.43 -16.65 2.73
C SER A 10 -0.81 -15.76 2.79
N VAL A 11 -1.02 -14.89 1.80
CA VAL A 11 -2.23 -14.07 1.69
C VAL A 11 -3.45 -14.94 1.39
N LYS A 12 -3.34 -15.91 0.47
CA LYS A 12 -4.43 -16.88 0.19
C LYS A 12 -4.82 -17.71 1.42
N ARG A 13 -3.88 -18.04 2.31
CA ARG A 13 -4.17 -18.75 3.56
C ARG A 13 -4.85 -17.88 4.61
N LYS A 14 -4.55 -16.57 4.64
CA LYS A 14 -5.12 -15.63 5.62
C LYS A 14 -6.49 -15.10 5.23
N LEU A 15 -6.78 -15.06 3.93
CA LEU A 15 -7.99 -14.48 3.36
C LEU A 15 -8.74 -15.58 2.61
N ASN A 16 -9.49 -16.41 3.34
CA ASN A 16 -10.32 -17.43 2.70
C ASN A 16 -11.67 -16.83 2.31
N ALA A 17 -11.81 -16.49 1.02
CA ALA A 17 -13.09 -15.99 0.50
C ALA A 17 -14.16 -17.10 0.58
N ILE A 18 -15.23 -16.81 1.29
CA ILE A 18 -16.42 -17.69 1.29
C ILE A 18 -17.13 -17.50 -0.04
N ALA A 19 -16.93 -18.42 -0.99
CA ALA A 19 -17.41 -18.29 -2.36
C ALA A 19 -18.92 -17.95 -2.47
N SER A 20 -19.77 -18.42 -1.54
CA SER A 20 -21.20 -18.09 -1.50
C SER A 20 -21.45 -16.58 -1.27
N GLU A 21 -20.53 -15.89 -0.62
CA GLU A 21 -20.67 -14.46 -0.37
C GLU A 21 -20.26 -13.61 -1.56
N PHE A 22 -19.46 -14.13 -2.48
CA PHE A 22 -18.94 -13.40 -3.64
C PHE A 22 -19.67 -13.74 -4.95
N LYS A 23 -20.06 -15.01 -5.14
CA LYS A 23 -20.57 -15.51 -6.41
C LYS A 23 -21.74 -14.71 -6.94
N GLY A 24 -21.55 -14.12 -8.12
CA GLY A 24 -22.58 -13.35 -8.84
C GLY A 24 -22.87 -11.97 -8.26
N LYS A 25 -22.18 -11.55 -7.20
CA LYS A 25 -22.41 -10.26 -6.52
C LYS A 25 -21.46 -9.17 -7.04
N ASN A 26 -21.88 -7.92 -6.87
CA ASN A 26 -20.99 -6.76 -6.93
C ASN A 26 -20.44 -6.56 -5.50
N VAL A 27 -19.12 -6.56 -5.38
CA VAL A 27 -18.43 -6.56 -4.09
C VAL A 27 -17.71 -5.22 -3.91
N LEU A 28 -17.85 -4.58 -2.76
CA LEU A 28 -17.01 -3.49 -2.32
C LEU A 28 -16.04 -4.02 -1.27
N LEU A 29 -14.76 -3.98 -1.58
CA LEU A 29 -13.68 -4.25 -0.64
C LEU A 29 -13.23 -2.94 -0.01
N VAL A 30 -13.04 -2.93 1.31
CA VAL A 30 -12.57 -1.75 2.05
C VAL A 30 -11.29 -2.14 2.76
N ASP A 31 -10.23 -1.35 2.55
CA ASP A 31 -8.93 -1.55 3.19
C ASP A 31 -8.49 -0.24 3.86
N ASP A 32 -7.54 -0.31 4.77
CA ASP A 32 -7.01 0.87 5.47
C ASP A 32 -6.22 1.79 4.55
N SER A 33 -5.37 1.24 3.69
CA SER A 33 -4.53 2.01 2.78
C SER A 33 -4.01 1.18 1.60
N ILE A 34 -3.65 1.86 0.51
CA ILE A 34 -3.00 1.26 -0.66
C ILE A 34 -1.62 1.90 -0.82
N VAL A 35 -0.57 1.13 -0.49
CA VAL A 35 0.82 1.59 -0.64
C VAL A 35 1.39 1.14 -1.99
N ARG A 36 1.66 -0.17 -2.18
CA ARG A 36 2.15 -0.72 -3.45
C ARG A 36 1.05 -1.24 -4.38
N GLY A 37 -0.14 -1.49 -3.84
CA GLY A 37 -1.26 -2.09 -4.57
C GLY A 37 -1.15 -3.61 -4.79
N THR A 38 -0.05 -4.25 -4.43
CA THR A 38 0.14 -5.70 -4.62
C THR A 38 -0.83 -6.52 -3.78
N THR A 39 -1.04 -6.16 -2.51
CA THR A 39 -2.00 -6.81 -1.62
C THR A 39 -3.43 -6.59 -2.12
N SER A 40 -3.78 -5.35 -2.48
CA SER A 40 -5.10 -5.00 -3.02
C SER A 40 -5.40 -5.81 -4.28
N LYS A 41 -4.43 -5.93 -5.20
CA LYS A 41 -4.56 -6.77 -6.39
C LYS A 41 -4.84 -8.24 -6.04
N GLN A 42 -4.09 -8.80 -5.09
CA GLN A 42 -4.28 -10.20 -4.67
C GLN A 42 -5.66 -10.44 -4.07
N ILE A 43 -6.17 -9.51 -3.27
CA ILE A 43 -7.50 -9.58 -2.66
C ILE A 43 -8.58 -9.48 -3.74
N ILE A 44 -8.42 -8.59 -4.72
CA ILE A 44 -9.33 -8.42 -5.85
C ILE A 44 -9.35 -9.68 -6.73
N ASP A 45 -8.18 -10.23 -7.07
CA ASP A 45 -8.07 -11.46 -7.85
C ASP A 45 -8.78 -12.62 -7.14
N MET A 46 -8.62 -12.75 -5.82
CA MET A 46 -9.31 -13.75 -5.00
C MET A 46 -10.83 -13.57 -4.99
N ALA A 47 -11.32 -12.32 -4.90
CA ALA A 47 -12.75 -12.03 -4.99
C ALA A 47 -13.32 -12.43 -6.36
N ARG A 48 -12.58 -12.20 -7.45
CA ARG A 48 -12.95 -12.61 -8.80
C ARG A 48 -12.92 -14.14 -8.97
N GLU A 49 -11.90 -14.82 -8.46
CA GLU A 49 -11.81 -16.28 -8.42
C GLU A 49 -13.00 -16.90 -7.65
N ALA A 50 -13.47 -16.21 -6.58
CA ALA A 50 -14.67 -16.62 -5.83
C ALA A 50 -16.00 -16.33 -6.57
N GLY A 51 -15.94 -15.75 -7.78
CA GLY A 51 -17.09 -15.54 -8.66
C GLY A 51 -17.78 -14.19 -8.51
N ALA A 52 -17.12 -13.17 -7.95
CA ALA A 52 -17.65 -11.81 -7.94
C ALA A 52 -17.87 -11.29 -9.37
N LYS A 53 -19.01 -10.63 -9.59
CA LYS A 53 -19.39 -10.04 -10.89
C LYS A 53 -18.64 -8.74 -11.15
N LYS A 54 -18.55 -7.89 -10.12
CA LYS A 54 -17.75 -6.66 -10.09
C LYS A 54 -17.05 -6.55 -8.76
N VAL A 55 -15.85 -5.97 -8.78
CA VAL A 55 -15.06 -5.71 -7.57
C VAL A 55 -14.67 -4.25 -7.52
N TYR A 56 -15.20 -3.54 -6.56
CA TYR A 56 -14.84 -2.18 -6.24
C TYR A 56 -13.89 -2.18 -5.05
N MET A 57 -12.96 -1.22 -5.02
CA MET A 57 -12.01 -1.07 -3.93
C MET A 57 -12.17 0.32 -3.32
N ALA A 58 -12.26 0.40 -1.99
CA ALA A 58 -12.21 1.66 -1.25
C ALA A 58 -11.03 1.64 -0.28
N SER A 59 -10.26 2.71 -0.28
CA SER A 59 -9.19 2.97 0.69
C SER A 59 -9.69 3.95 1.74
N ALA A 60 -9.56 3.61 3.01
CA ALA A 60 -9.89 4.51 4.13
C ALA A 60 -8.82 5.61 4.31
N ALA A 61 -7.68 5.48 3.66
CA ALA A 61 -6.68 6.53 3.57
C ALA A 61 -6.69 7.20 2.17
N PRO A 62 -6.26 8.47 2.08
CA PRO A 62 -5.92 9.11 0.81
C PRO A 62 -4.79 8.39 0.06
N PRO A 63 -4.54 8.71 -1.22
CA PRO A 63 -3.42 8.16 -1.96
C PRO A 63 -2.08 8.44 -1.25
N VAL A 64 -1.30 7.38 -0.98
CA VAL A 64 0.05 7.50 -0.40
C VAL A 64 1.01 7.90 -1.51
N LYS A 65 1.55 9.12 -1.43
CA LYS A 65 2.40 9.73 -2.46
C LYS A 65 3.81 10.07 -1.99
N TYR A 66 4.00 10.19 -0.67
CA TYR A 66 5.25 10.66 -0.08
C TYR A 66 5.75 9.69 0.99
N PRO A 67 7.07 9.56 1.18
CA PRO A 67 7.62 8.65 2.17
C PRO A 67 7.39 9.19 3.59
N ASN A 68 7.24 8.27 4.56
CA ASN A 68 7.32 8.63 5.96
C ASN A 68 8.78 8.77 6.39
N VAL A 69 9.07 9.80 7.23
CA VAL A 69 10.41 10.08 7.79
C VAL A 69 10.46 9.92 9.31
N TYR A 70 9.34 9.52 9.93
CA TYR A 70 9.17 9.43 11.39
C TYR A 70 9.20 7.99 11.92
N GLY A 71 9.81 7.07 11.18
CA GLY A 71 10.03 5.69 11.64
C GLY A 71 9.04 4.65 11.14
N ILE A 72 8.07 5.02 10.30
CA ILE A 72 7.23 4.03 9.62
C ILE A 72 8.03 3.47 8.44
N ASP A 73 8.23 2.15 8.43
CA ASP A 73 8.89 1.47 7.31
C ASP A 73 8.01 1.49 6.06
N MET A 74 8.51 2.14 5.02
CA MET A 74 7.84 2.27 3.74
C MET A 74 8.79 1.92 2.60
N PRO A 75 8.28 1.43 1.47
CA PRO A 75 9.10 1.22 0.27
C PRO A 75 9.62 2.56 -0.28
N ALA A 76 10.51 2.49 -1.26
CA ALA A 76 10.91 3.66 -2.02
C ALA A 76 9.71 4.26 -2.77
N SER A 77 9.72 5.57 -3.00
CA SER A 77 8.57 6.32 -3.54
C SER A 77 8.11 5.82 -4.90
N ASN A 78 9.04 5.36 -5.74
CA ASN A 78 8.74 4.77 -7.06
C ASN A 78 7.97 3.44 -7.00
N GLU A 79 7.88 2.81 -5.83
CA GLU A 79 7.07 1.61 -5.61
C GLU A 79 5.63 1.94 -5.17
N PHE A 80 5.31 3.20 -4.90
CA PHE A 80 3.95 3.57 -4.51
C PHE A 80 2.98 3.40 -5.67
N ALA A 81 1.82 2.83 -5.41
CA ALA A 81 0.77 2.70 -6.41
C ALA A 81 0.35 4.07 -6.98
N ALA A 82 0.39 5.12 -6.15
CA ALA A 82 0.00 6.47 -6.51
C ALA A 82 1.15 7.33 -7.08
N ASP A 83 2.36 6.75 -7.28
CA ASP A 83 3.47 7.47 -7.87
C ASP A 83 3.19 7.78 -9.36
N GLY A 84 2.99 9.06 -9.66
CA GLY A 84 2.72 9.56 -11.01
C GLY A 84 1.46 9.03 -11.68
N ARG A 85 0.52 8.41 -10.93
CA ARG A 85 -0.70 7.78 -11.48
C ARG A 85 -1.97 8.47 -11.02
N THR A 86 -2.97 8.46 -11.90
CA THR A 86 -4.35 8.81 -11.58
C THR A 86 -5.07 7.67 -10.85
N GLU A 87 -6.22 7.96 -10.24
CA GLU A 87 -7.04 6.93 -9.59
C GLU A 87 -7.51 5.84 -10.57
N GLU A 88 -7.81 6.22 -11.81
CA GLU A 88 -8.19 5.30 -12.88
C GLU A 88 -7.05 4.36 -13.23
N GLU A 89 -5.83 4.87 -13.34
CA GLU A 89 -4.63 4.07 -13.63
C GLU A 89 -4.31 3.13 -12.46
N ILE A 90 -4.49 3.57 -11.22
CA ILE A 90 -4.33 2.71 -10.04
C ILE A 90 -5.43 1.65 -10.00
N SER A 91 -6.68 1.99 -10.33
CA SER A 91 -7.78 1.04 -10.42
C SER A 91 -7.47 -0.09 -11.40
N LEU A 92 -6.92 0.26 -12.57
CA LEU A 92 -6.47 -0.71 -13.58
C LEU A 92 -5.30 -1.56 -13.06
N LEU A 93 -4.32 -0.93 -12.40
CA LEU A 93 -3.14 -1.60 -11.84
C LEU A 93 -3.53 -2.70 -10.84
N ILE A 94 -4.49 -2.41 -9.95
CA ILE A 94 -4.95 -3.38 -8.94
C ILE A 94 -6.05 -4.32 -9.46
N GLY A 95 -6.60 -4.07 -10.65
CA GLY A 95 -7.63 -4.90 -11.28
C GLY A 95 -9.06 -4.66 -10.75
N ALA A 96 -9.32 -3.51 -10.11
CA ALA A 96 -10.65 -3.13 -9.65
C ALA A 96 -11.51 -2.57 -10.80
N ASP A 97 -12.83 -2.73 -10.71
CA ASP A 97 -13.79 -2.08 -11.62
C ASP A 97 -13.89 -0.57 -11.32
N LYS A 98 -13.64 -0.18 -10.07
CA LYS A 98 -13.50 1.21 -9.63
C LYS A 98 -12.74 1.26 -8.32
N LEU A 99 -11.88 2.26 -8.18
CA LEU A 99 -11.19 2.63 -6.96
C LEU A 99 -11.84 3.90 -6.37
N ILE A 100 -11.89 3.96 -5.05
CA ILE A 100 -12.38 5.11 -4.29
C ILE A 100 -11.38 5.37 -3.17
N TYR A 101 -10.81 6.57 -3.15
CA TYR A 101 -9.96 7.01 -2.05
C TYR A 101 -10.73 7.91 -1.08
N GLN A 102 -10.34 7.86 0.18
CA GLN A 102 -10.73 8.85 1.16
C GLN A 102 -10.14 10.22 0.79
N ASP A 103 -10.95 11.28 0.90
CA ASP A 103 -10.45 12.64 0.79
C ASP A 103 -9.67 13.04 2.04
N LEU A 104 -8.54 13.75 1.88
CA LEU A 104 -7.67 14.14 3.01
C LEU A 104 -8.36 15.14 3.95
N ILE A 105 -9.12 16.09 3.39
CA ILE A 105 -9.81 17.12 4.18
C ILE A 105 -10.90 16.46 5.02
N ASP A 106 -11.67 15.55 4.41
CA ASP A 106 -12.73 14.81 5.09
C ASP A 106 -12.18 13.87 6.16
N LEU A 107 -11.03 13.23 5.91
CA LEU A 107 -10.33 12.40 6.89
C LEU A 107 -9.93 13.24 8.13
N ILE A 108 -9.29 14.38 7.92
CA ILE A 108 -8.89 15.30 8.99
C ILE A 108 -10.13 15.80 9.75
N SER A 109 -11.17 16.21 9.04
CA SER A 109 -12.41 16.72 9.65
C SER A 109 -13.08 15.65 10.51
N SER A 110 -13.14 14.42 10.05
CA SER A 110 -13.79 13.31 10.79
C SER A 110 -13.13 13.03 12.14
N VAL A 111 -11.82 13.29 12.27
CA VAL A 111 -11.10 13.15 13.54
C VAL A 111 -11.26 14.40 14.40
N LYS A 112 -11.13 15.60 13.82
CA LYS A 112 -11.34 16.88 14.53
C LYS A 112 -12.74 17.01 15.14
N ASP A 113 -13.75 16.49 14.47
CA ASP A 113 -15.14 16.48 14.96
C ASP A 113 -15.31 15.65 16.25
N LYS A 114 -14.40 14.74 16.54
CA LYS A 114 -14.42 13.92 17.76
C LYS A 114 -13.67 14.55 18.91
N ASP A 115 -12.60 15.27 18.61
CA ASP A 115 -11.79 15.99 19.61
C ASP A 115 -11.22 17.29 19.01
N SER A 116 -11.89 18.40 19.31
CA SER A 116 -11.50 19.73 18.83
C SER A 116 -10.21 20.26 19.48
N SER A 117 -9.68 19.61 20.51
CA SER A 117 -8.39 19.96 21.11
C SER A 117 -7.21 19.60 20.21
N ILE A 118 -7.38 18.63 19.29
CA ILE A 118 -6.38 18.25 18.31
C ILE A 118 -6.46 19.24 17.15
N ILE A 119 -5.44 20.09 17.03
CA ILE A 119 -5.43 21.18 16.04
C ILE A 119 -4.72 20.80 14.74
N ASP A 120 -3.80 19.83 14.78
CA ASP A 120 -3.02 19.42 13.61
C ASP A 120 -2.74 17.91 13.61
N PHE A 121 -2.42 17.39 12.41
CA PHE A 121 -2.17 15.98 12.15
C PHE A 121 -0.98 15.81 11.22
N ASP A 122 -0.17 14.78 11.46
CA ASP A 122 0.79 14.36 10.45
C ASP A 122 0.08 13.68 9.28
N SER A 123 0.04 14.37 8.16
CA SER A 123 -0.51 13.89 6.89
C SER A 123 0.55 13.88 5.78
N SER A 124 1.83 13.88 6.17
CA SER A 124 2.96 14.00 5.24
C SER A 124 2.98 12.94 4.14
N CYS A 125 2.56 11.70 4.44
CA CYS A 125 2.49 10.63 3.45
C CYS A 125 1.49 10.92 2.30
N PHE A 126 0.54 11.83 2.52
CA PHE A 126 -0.48 12.18 1.54
C PHE A 126 -0.18 13.51 0.82
N ASN A 127 0.32 14.52 1.55
CA ASN A 127 0.46 15.89 1.06
C ASN A 127 1.91 16.39 0.97
N GLY A 128 2.90 15.63 1.45
CA GLY A 128 4.32 16.00 1.45
C GLY A 128 4.69 17.10 2.46
N LYS A 129 3.80 17.46 3.38
CA LYS A 129 4.07 18.48 4.40
C LYS A 129 4.51 17.81 5.69
N TYR A 130 5.80 17.91 6.00
CA TYR A 130 6.41 17.29 7.17
C TYR A 130 6.34 18.24 8.38
N VAL A 131 5.72 17.78 9.46
CA VAL A 131 5.38 18.61 10.64
C VAL A 131 6.61 19.13 11.39
N THR A 132 7.75 18.45 11.34
CA THR A 132 8.99 18.89 11.97
C THR A 132 9.72 19.98 11.21
N GLY A 133 9.35 20.22 9.94
CA GLY A 133 10.13 21.05 9.02
C GLY A 133 11.50 20.42 8.68
N GLY A 134 12.31 21.14 7.89
CA GLY A 134 13.68 20.74 7.57
C GLY A 134 13.82 19.50 6.67
N VAL A 135 12.72 18.90 6.23
CA VAL A 135 12.76 17.80 5.27
C VAL A 135 12.84 18.39 3.87
N THR A 136 14.00 18.24 3.24
CA THR A 136 14.28 18.77 1.90
C THR A 136 14.12 17.70 0.83
N ASP A 137 14.01 18.10 -0.43
CA ASP A 137 13.94 17.19 -1.57
C ASP A 137 15.21 16.34 -1.69
N GLU A 138 16.39 16.91 -1.34
CA GLU A 138 17.66 16.19 -1.30
C GLU A 138 17.62 15.06 -0.27
N TYR A 139 17.12 15.34 0.95
CA TYR A 139 16.99 14.32 1.99
C TYR A 139 16.01 13.20 1.57
N LEU A 140 14.88 13.54 0.96
CA LEU A 140 13.92 12.55 0.47
C LEU A 140 14.52 11.68 -0.63
N LYS A 141 15.33 12.26 -1.51
CA LYS A 141 16.05 11.52 -2.56
C LYS A 141 17.08 10.57 -1.97
N GLU A 142 17.88 11.02 -1.01
CA GLU A 142 18.84 10.14 -0.32
C GLU A 142 18.12 8.98 0.39
N LEU A 143 16.99 9.25 1.03
CA LEU A 143 16.17 8.22 1.68
C LEU A 143 15.64 7.19 0.68
N ASP A 144 15.18 7.63 -0.49
CA ASP A 144 14.72 6.74 -1.57
C ASP A 144 15.86 5.90 -2.14
N ASP A 145 17.04 6.49 -2.33
CA ASP A 145 18.24 5.77 -2.81
C ASP A 145 18.66 4.69 -1.80
N LEU A 146 18.63 4.99 -0.50
CA LEU A 146 18.90 4.01 0.55
C LEU A 146 17.88 2.85 0.54
N ARG A 147 16.59 3.15 0.39
CA ARG A 147 15.52 2.13 0.31
C ARG A 147 15.64 1.26 -0.94
N ASN A 148 15.91 1.86 -2.09
CA ASN A 148 16.14 1.14 -3.34
C ASN A 148 17.36 0.21 -3.24
N ASN A 149 18.44 0.65 -2.62
CA ASN A 149 19.64 -0.17 -2.45
C ASN A 149 19.42 -1.31 -1.44
N ALA A 150 18.69 -1.05 -0.35
CA ALA A 150 18.31 -2.08 0.61
C ALA A 150 17.40 -3.15 -0.02
N ALA A 151 16.48 -2.75 -0.91
CA ALA A 151 15.65 -3.68 -1.65
C ALA A 151 16.47 -4.56 -2.60
N LYS A 152 17.43 -3.99 -3.33
CA LYS A 152 18.35 -4.74 -4.23
C LYS A 152 19.22 -5.72 -3.47
N ASN A 153 19.71 -5.35 -2.28
CA ASN A 153 20.55 -6.24 -1.46
C ASN A 153 19.76 -7.41 -0.85
N LYS A 154 18.46 -7.27 -0.63
CA LYS A 154 17.59 -8.37 -0.21
C LYS A 154 17.30 -9.39 -1.32
N ASP A 155 17.48 -9.01 -2.58
CA ASP A 155 17.30 -9.89 -3.74
C ASP A 155 18.60 -10.64 -4.13
N LEU A 156 19.73 -10.36 -3.47
CA LEU A 156 20.97 -11.13 -3.64
C LEU A 156 20.88 -12.43 -2.82
N PRO A 157 21.20 -13.60 -3.40
CA PRO A 157 21.24 -14.84 -2.63
C PRO A 157 22.31 -14.71 -1.53
N ASP A 158 21.99 -15.17 -0.32
CA ASP A 158 22.92 -15.29 0.79
C ASP A 158 24.11 -16.15 0.36
N VAL A 159 25.28 -15.53 0.18
CA VAL A 159 26.52 -16.20 -0.30
C VAL A 159 27.28 -16.88 0.87
N ASN A 160 26.64 -17.02 2.05
CA ASN A 160 27.29 -17.52 3.25
C ASN A 160 26.66 -18.80 3.85
N ASP A 161 26.39 -19.82 3.04
CA ASP A 161 26.03 -21.14 3.58
C ASP A 161 26.83 -22.29 2.97
N ASP A 162 28.13 -22.08 2.72
CA ASP A 162 29.05 -23.18 2.39
C ASP A 162 30.44 -22.93 2.99
N VAL A 163 30.52 -22.84 4.32
CA VAL A 163 31.77 -23.16 5.03
C VAL A 163 31.50 -24.34 5.95
N MET A 164 31.53 -25.53 5.38
CA MET A 164 31.77 -26.72 6.17
C MET A 164 33.21 -26.64 6.71
N VAL A 165 33.35 -26.48 8.00
CA VAL A 165 34.59 -26.71 8.75
C VAL A 165 34.62 -28.20 9.07
N TYR A 166 35.60 -28.88 8.52
CA TYR A 166 36.02 -30.24 8.92
C TYR A 166 36.65 -30.22 10.30
#